data_bc694612b5bb9a944f898ccc92254760
#
_entry.id   bc694612b5bb9a944f898ccc92254760
#
_cell.length_a   1.000
_cell.length_b   1.000
_cell.length_c   1.000
_cell.angle_alpha   90.00
_cell.angle_beta   90.00
_cell.angle_gamma   90.00
#
_symmetry.space_group_name_H-M   'P 1'
#
loop_
_entity.id
_entity.type
_entity.pdbx_description
1 polymer ?
#
loop_
_entity_poly.entity_id
_entity_poly.type
_entity_poly.pdbx_seq_one_letter_code
_entity_poly.pdbx_strand_id
1 'polypeptide(L)'
;KKNNIFVSTQELLNDYDIGILTTMIDKNVFKHNKFDENFEIIGDFDFFIRNSLDMKIGFLNEVLANYRVHKQNLSFKKIDEYYHEFKRWIDHNKIFLEKNNLSLRVQKIYLFKLWIKKILSYFKK
;
A
#
# COMPACT_ATOMS: atom_id res chain seq x y z
N LYS A 1 -4.66 -18.83 10.85
CA LYS A 1 -5.19 -19.17 9.50
C LYS A 1 -6.40 -18.28 9.28
N LYS A 2 -6.34 -17.34 8.34
CA LYS A 2 -7.54 -16.58 7.91
C LYS A 2 -8.46 -17.58 7.19
N ASN A 3 -9.65 -17.82 7.74
CA ASN A 3 -10.66 -18.68 7.10
C ASN A 3 -11.47 -17.93 6.03
N ASN A 4 -11.27 -16.62 5.88
CA ASN A 4 -11.95 -15.82 4.89
C ASN A 4 -11.17 -15.84 3.58
N ILE A 5 -11.86 -16.16 2.49
CA ILE A 5 -11.32 -16.12 1.13
C ILE A 5 -11.11 -14.67 0.67
N PHE A 6 -11.84 -13.72 1.27
CA PHE A 6 -11.80 -12.31 0.91
C PHE A 6 -11.22 -11.46 2.04
N VAL A 7 -10.50 -10.41 1.67
CA VAL A 7 -9.87 -9.46 2.58
C VAL A 7 -10.67 -8.15 2.55
N SER A 8 -10.97 -7.61 3.71
CA SER A 8 -11.62 -6.30 3.84
C SER A 8 -10.61 -5.16 3.68
N THR A 9 -11.11 -3.96 3.36
CA THR A 9 -10.29 -2.74 3.28
C THR A 9 -9.55 -2.47 4.60
N GLN A 10 -10.20 -2.71 5.75
CA GLN A 10 -9.54 -2.48 7.05
C GLN A 10 -8.42 -3.50 7.32
N GLU A 11 -8.59 -4.75 6.89
CA GLU A 11 -7.50 -5.75 7.00
C GLU A 11 -6.31 -5.35 6.13
N LEU A 12 -6.54 -4.88 4.91
CA LEU A 12 -5.48 -4.35 4.04
C LEU A 12 -4.80 -3.12 4.63
N LEU A 13 -5.56 -2.21 5.25
CA LEU A 13 -4.98 -1.06 5.94
C LEU A 13 -4.14 -1.49 7.15
N ASN A 14 -4.53 -2.53 7.86
CA ASN A 14 -3.80 -3.00 9.03
C ASN A 14 -2.51 -3.76 8.66
N ASP A 15 -2.56 -4.54 7.58
CA ASP A 15 -1.44 -5.38 7.13
C ASP A 15 -1.51 -5.51 5.60
N TYR A 16 -0.79 -4.61 4.90
CA TYR A 16 -0.73 -4.62 3.45
C TYR A 16 0.33 -5.60 2.98
N ASP A 17 -0.12 -6.71 2.43
CA ASP A 17 0.72 -7.81 1.94
C ASP A 17 0.53 -8.12 0.44
N ILE A 18 -0.19 -7.26 -0.29
CA ILE A 18 -0.39 -7.44 -1.74
C ILE A 18 0.89 -7.10 -2.49
N GLY A 19 1.49 -8.11 -3.10
CA GLY A 19 2.59 -7.94 -4.04
C GLY A 19 2.08 -7.92 -5.47
N ILE A 20 2.32 -6.84 -6.21
CA ILE A 20 1.91 -6.74 -7.63
C ILE A 20 2.40 -7.91 -8.48
N LEU A 21 3.52 -8.53 -8.09
CA LEU A 21 4.12 -9.69 -8.72
C LEU A 21 3.23 -10.94 -8.74
N THR A 22 2.36 -11.09 -7.72
CA THR A 22 1.49 -12.25 -7.53
C THR A 22 0.01 -11.91 -7.70
N THR A 23 -0.28 -10.76 -8.29
CA THR A 23 -1.65 -10.26 -8.41
C THR A 23 -2.24 -10.58 -9.78
N MET A 24 -3.48 -11.04 -9.77
CA MET A 24 -4.32 -11.17 -10.97
C MET A 24 -5.52 -10.24 -10.83
N ILE A 25 -5.74 -9.38 -11.81
CA ILE A 25 -6.80 -8.36 -11.80
C ILE A 25 -7.70 -8.58 -13.02
N ASP A 26 -9.01 -8.58 -12.81
CA ASP A 26 -9.97 -8.59 -13.92
C ASP A 26 -9.77 -7.32 -14.76
N LYS A 27 -9.62 -7.48 -16.08
CA LYS A 27 -9.43 -6.35 -17.01
C LYS A 27 -10.53 -5.30 -16.96
N ASN A 28 -11.74 -5.67 -16.56
CA ASN A 28 -12.87 -4.75 -16.44
C ASN A 28 -12.65 -3.72 -15.33
N VAL A 29 -11.85 -4.03 -14.32
CA VAL A 29 -11.46 -3.09 -13.26
C VAL A 29 -10.82 -1.85 -13.86
N PHE A 30 -9.96 -2.01 -14.87
CA PHE A 30 -9.23 -0.92 -15.51
C PHE A 30 -10.09 -0.02 -16.40
N LYS A 31 -11.36 -0.37 -16.66
CA LYS A 31 -12.28 0.53 -17.39
C LYS A 31 -12.60 1.80 -16.60
N HIS A 32 -12.61 1.71 -15.26
CA HIS A 32 -13.02 2.79 -14.38
C HIS A 32 -11.95 3.14 -13.34
N ASN A 33 -10.96 2.26 -13.14
CA ASN A 33 -9.94 2.40 -12.12
C ASN A 33 -8.56 2.29 -12.76
N LYS A 34 -7.72 3.30 -12.55
CA LYS A 34 -6.32 3.32 -13.02
C LYS A 34 -5.39 3.50 -11.82
N PHE A 35 -4.14 3.13 -12.01
CA PHE A 35 -3.08 3.56 -11.10
C PHE A 35 -2.96 5.08 -11.15
N ASP A 36 -2.73 5.70 -10.00
CA ASP A 36 -2.47 7.13 -9.93
C ASP A 36 -1.00 7.39 -10.29
N GLU A 37 -0.76 8.08 -11.40
CA GLU A 37 0.57 8.39 -11.92
C GLU A 37 1.38 9.34 -10.99
N ASN A 38 0.73 9.95 -10.01
CA ASN A 38 1.39 10.77 -8.99
C ASN A 38 2.09 9.95 -7.90
N PHE A 39 1.91 8.63 -7.88
CA PHE A 39 2.54 7.71 -6.94
C PHE A 39 3.50 6.75 -7.66
N GLU A 40 4.80 6.94 -7.45
CA GLU A 40 5.83 6.07 -8.03
C GLU A 40 6.10 4.84 -7.13
N ILE A 41 6.02 5.02 -5.81
CA ILE A 41 6.43 4.01 -4.83
C ILE A 41 5.23 3.28 -4.23
N ILE A 42 4.14 4.00 -3.97
CA ILE A 42 2.95 3.45 -3.29
C ILE A 42 1.75 3.30 -4.23
N GLY A 43 1.97 3.32 -5.54
CA GLY A 43 0.89 3.25 -6.52
C GLY A 43 0.04 1.99 -6.41
N ASP A 44 0.65 0.85 -6.10
CA ASP A 44 -0.06 -0.41 -5.85
C ASP A 44 -0.88 -0.33 -4.56
N PHE A 45 -0.30 0.16 -3.48
CA PHE A 45 -1.01 0.36 -2.21
C PHE A 45 -2.24 1.27 -2.41
N ASP A 46 -2.08 2.43 -3.06
CA ASP A 46 -3.18 3.34 -3.37
C ASP A 46 -4.27 2.63 -4.19
N PHE A 47 -3.86 1.96 -5.28
CA PHE A 47 -4.78 1.28 -6.17
C PHE A 47 -5.62 0.23 -5.45
N PHE A 48 -5.00 -0.66 -4.67
CA PHE A 48 -5.74 -1.73 -4.01
C PHE A 48 -6.59 -1.23 -2.86
N ILE A 49 -6.14 -0.24 -2.08
CA ILE A 49 -6.97 0.33 -1.01
C ILE A 49 -8.21 1.02 -1.57
N ARG A 50 -8.09 1.87 -2.59
CA ARG A 50 -9.24 2.54 -3.22
C ARG A 50 -10.25 1.53 -3.77
N ASN A 51 -9.76 0.51 -4.45
CA ASN A 51 -10.63 -0.48 -5.09
C ASN A 51 -11.22 -1.50 -4.11
N SER A 52 -10.60 -1.75 -2.97
CA SER A 52 -11.11 -2.69 -1.97
C SER A 52 -12.42 -2.27 -1.31
N LEU A 53 -12.83 -1.02 -1.47
CA LEU A 53 -14.12 -0.52 -0.97
C LEU A 53 -15.30 -1.07 -1.78
N ASP A 54 -15.12 -1.22 -3.08
CA ASP A 54 -16.18 -1.61 -4.01
C ASP A 54 -15.98 -3.00 -4.61
N MET A 55 -14.77 -3.57 -4.46
CA MET A 55 -14.39 -4.84 -5.06
C MET A 55 -13.97 -5.87 -4.03
N LYS A 56 -14.21 -7.12 -4.36
CA LYS A 56 -13.74 -8.26 -3.56
C LYS A 56 -12.30 -8.59 -3.94
N ILE A 57 -11.41 -8.53 -2.95
CA ILE A 57 -10.03 -8.97 -3.09
C ILE A 57 -9.91 -10.33 -2.40
N GLY A 58 -9.63 -11.37 -3.20
CA GLY A 58 -9.39 -12.72 -2.72
C GLY A 58 -7.89 -13.03 -2.64
N PHE A 59 -7.53 -14.08 -1.90
CA PHE A 59 -6.15 -14.56 -1.84
C PHE A 59 -6.08 -16.07 -1.97
N LEU A 60 -4.97 -16.54 -2.55
CA LEU A 60 -4.58 -17.95 -2.56
C LEU A 60 -3.47 -18.14 -1.53
N ASN A 61 -3.62 -19.15 -0.66
CA ASN A 61 -2.62 -19.48 0.35
C ASN A 61 -1.54 -20.41 -0.25
N GLU A 62 -0.90 -19.96 -1.32
CA GLU A 62 0.13 -20.69 -2.06
C GLU A 62 1.32 -19.78 -2.35
N VAL A 63 2.52 -20.34 -2.37
CA VAL A 63 3.73 -19.60 -2.77
C VAL A 63 3.80 -19.59 -4.28
N LEU A 64 3.43 -18.46 -4.91
CA LEU A 64 3.35 -18.30 -6.35
C LEU A 64 4.56 -17.60 -6.96
N ALA A 65 5.36 -16.86 -6.17
CA ALA A 65 6.55 -16.17 -6.66
C ALA A 65 7.58 -15.95 -5.56
N ASN A 66 8.82 -15.64 -5.97
CA ASN A 66 9.90 -15.24 -5.09
C ASN A 66 10.21 -13.77 -5.30
N TYR A 67 10.13 -12.98 -4.23
CA TYR A 67 10.49 -11.57 -4.23
C TYR A 67 11.97 -11.40 -3.86
N ARG A 68 12.77 -10.86 -4.79
CA ARG A 68 14.18 -10.60 -4.54
C ARG A 68 14.36 -9.28 -3.77
N VAL A 69 14.86 -9.40 -2.55
CA VAL A 69 15.22 -8.24 -1.74
C VAL A 69 16.69 -7.87 -1.95
N HIS A 70 16.97 -6.65 -2.36
CA HIS A 70 18.33 -6.12 -2.52
C HIS A 70 18.36 -4.62 -2.23
N LYS A 71 19.58 -4.09 -1.96
CA LYS A 71 19.78 -2.67 -1.59
C LYS A 71 19.38 -1.66 -2.68
N GLN A 72 19.10 -2.13 -3.89
CA GLN A 72 18.69 -1.30 -5.01
C GLN A 72 17.17 -1.22 -5.18
N ASN A 73 16.37 -1.88 -4.34
CA ASN A 73 14.93 -1.76 -4.39
C ASN A 73 14.53 -0.29 -4.18
N LEU A 74 13.53 0.17 -4.94
CA LEU A 74 13.10 1.56 -5.01
C LEU A 74 12.75 2.14 -3.64
N SER A 75 12.05 1.38 -2.83
CA SER A 75 11.65 1.74 -1.46
C SER A 75 12.82 1.98 -0.49
N PHE A 76 14.02 1.43 -0.79
CA PHE A 76 15.23 1.71 -0.01
C PHE A 76 15.99 2.92 -0.55
N LYS A 77 16.05 3.09 -1.87
CA LYS A 77 16.77 4.20 -2.50
C LYS A 77 16.07 5.54 -2.33
N LYS A 78 14.74 5.53 -2.39
CA LYS A 78 13.91 6.72 -2.43
C LYS A 78 13.09 6.89 -1.14
N ILE A 79 13.76 6.80 0.02
CA ILE A 79 13.07 6.89 1.31
C ILE A 79 12.39 8.25 1.51
N ASP A 80 12.93 9.31 0.94
CA ASP A 80 12.37 10.65 1.03
C ASP A 80 11.08 10.78 0.23
N GLU A 81 11.11 10.34 -1.03
CA GLU A 81 9.93 10.28 -1.89
C GLU A 81 8.86 9.36 -1.28
N TYR A 82 9.25 8.20 -0.75
CA TYR A 82 8.32 7.29 -0.07
C TYR A 82 7.59 7.98 1.09
N TYR A 83 8.33 8.69 1.94
CA TYR A 83 7.72 9.45 3.03
C TYR A 83 6.72 10.49 2.51
N HIS A 84 7.09 11.26 1.48
CA HIS A 84 6.24 12.32 0.96
C HIS A 84 5.00 11.78 0.22
N GLU A 85 5.15 10.71 -0.56
CA GLU A 85 4.01 10.06 -1.20
C GLU A 85 3.03 9.50 -0.18
N PHE A 86 3.55 8.79 0.83
CA PHE A 86 2.71 8.17 1.86
C PHE A 86 2.01 9.20 2.74
N LYS A 87 2.70 10.31 3.08
CA LYS A 87 2.10 11.44 3.79
C LYS A 87 0.97 12.06 2.97
N ARG A 88 1.23 12.37 1.70
CA ARG A 88 0.23 12.93 0.78
C ARG A 88 -0.97 12.01 0.63
N TRP A 89 -0.75 10.70 0.53
CA TRP A 89 -1.82 9.72 0.47
C TRP A 89 -2.72 9.76 1.71
N ILE A 90 -2.14 9.80 2.91
CA ILE A 90 -2.89 9.91 4.17
C ILE A 90 -3.71 11.21 4.19
N ASP A 91 -3.08 12.34 3.86
CA ASP A 91 -3.72 13.65 3.90
C ASP A 91 -4.93 13.71 2.94
N HIS A 92 -4.83 13.11 1.74
CA HIS A 92 -5.91 13.07 0.76
C HIS A 92 -7.05 12.12 1.16
N ASN A 93 -6.72 10.95 1.69
CA ASN A 93 -7.71 9.90 1.91
C ASN A 93 -8.32 9.92 3.32
N LYS A 94 -7.74 10.66 4.27
CA LYS A 94 -8.13 10.67 5.68
C LYS A 94 -9.64 10.87 5.88
N ILE A 95 -10.20 11.94 5.35
CA ILE A 95 -11.62 12.29 5.55
C ILE A 95 -12.54 11.22 4.97
N PHE A 96 -12.20 10.75 3.77
CA PHE A 96 -12.98 9.72 3.07
C PHE A 96 -12.96 8.38 3.83
N LEU A 97 -11.81 7.94 4.27
CA LEU A 97 -11.67 6.67 4.99
C LEU A 97 -12.31 6.74 6.39
N GLU A 98 -12.13 7.85 7.10
CA GLU A 98 -12.77 8.05 8.40
C GLU A 98 -14.32 8.08 8.28
N LYS A 99 -14.89 8.68 7.23
CA LYS A 99 -16.33 8.64 6.94
C LYS A 99 -16.84 7.22 6.67
N ASN A 100 -16.00 6.34 6.14
CA ASN A 100 -16.31 4.92 5.93
C ASN A 100 -15.97 4.05 7.16
N ASN A 101 -15.76 4.65 8.33
CA ASN A 101 -15.39 3.97 9.59
C ASN A 101 -14.09 3.16 9.50
N LEU A 102 -13.14 3.60 8.65
CA LEU A 102 -11.85 2.96 8.48
C LEU A 102 -10.77 3.68 9.29
N SER A 103 -9.99 2.91 10.04
CA SER A 103 -8.93 3.43 10.90
C SER A 103 -7.60 3.54 10.14
N LEU A 104 -7.00 4.72 10.20
CA LEU A 104 -5.64 5.00 9.68
C LEU A 104 -4.55 4.92 10.75
N ARG A 105 -4.82 4.27 11.88
CA ARG A 105 -3.86 4.19 13.00
C ARG A 105 -2.53 3.58 12.57
N VAL A 106 -2.58 2.48 11.83
CA VAL A 106 -1.37 1.78 11.37
C VAL A 106 -0.59 2.65 10.39
N GLN A 107 -1.27 3.33 9.46
CA GLN A 107 -0.63 4.24 8.49
C GLN A 107 0.06 5.41 9.18
N LYS A 108 -0.55 6.00 10.20
CA LYS A 108 0.07 7.09 10.98
C LYS A 108 1.34 6.62 11.71
N ILE A 109 1.30 5.41 12.32
CA ILE A 109 2.48 4.81 12.95
C ILE A 109 3.56 4.52 11.90
N TYR A 110 3.17 4.00 10.74
CA TYR A 110 4.11 3.70 9.67
C TYR A 110 4.75 4.96 9.10
N LEU A 111 3.98 6.03 8.90
CA LEU A 111 4.49 7.33 8.49
C LEU A 111 5.54 7.87 9.47
N PHE A 112 5.31 7.71 10.78
CA PHE A 112 6.30 8.08 11.79
C PHE A 112 7.58 7.26 11.69
N LYS A 113 7.48 5.94 11.44
CA LYS A 113 8.65 5.08 11.19
C LYS A 113 9.41 5.51 9.93
N LEU A 114 8.72 5.88 8.87
CA LEU A 114 9.34 6.40 7.63
C LEU A 114 10.07 7.72 7.90
N TRP A 115 9.48 8.61 8.68
CA TRP A 115 10.12 9.87 9.08
C TRP A 115 11.43 9.64 9.84
N ILE A 116 11.45 8.71 10.81
CA ILE A 116 12.68 8.33 11.52
C ILE A 116 13.74 7.80 10.53
N LYS A 117 13.35 6.88 9.64
CA LYS A 117 14.27 6.32 8.63
C LYS A 117 14.84 7.40 7.71
N LYS A 118 14.00 8.34 7.28
CA LYS A 118 14.41 9.51 6.49
C LYS A 118 15.48 10.31 7.24
N ILE A 119 15.25 10.70 8.50
CA ILE A 119 16.22 11.43 9.31
C ILE A 119 17.54 10.67 9.41
N LEU A 120 17.49 9.38 9.76
CA LEU A 120 18.67 8.55 9.90
C LEU A 120 19.46 8.40 8.59
N SER A 121 18.80 8.51 7.44
CA SER A 121 19.46 8.45 6.14
C SER A 121 20.36 9.66 5.87
N TYR A 122 20.05 10.82 6.44
CA TYR A 122 20.90 12.03 6.33
C TYR A 122 22.18 11.94 7.16
N PHE A 123 22.17 11.16 8.27
CA PHE A 123 23.37 10.98 9.11
C PHE A 123 24.30 9.86 8.62
N LYS A 124 23.88 9.08 7.60
CA LYS A 124 24.69 7.99 7.04
C LYS A 124 25.45 8.39 5.76
N LYS A 125 25.32 9.63 5.34
CA LYS A 125 26.14 10.24 4.28
C LYS A 125 27.36 10.93 4.88
#